data_b180b8cae5a79ca008c2b6264c81d95b
#
_entry.id   b180b8cae5a79ca008c2b6264c81d95b
#
_cell.length_a   1.000
_cell.length_b   1.000
_cell.length_c   1.000
_cell.angle_alpha   90.00
_cell.angle_beta   90.00
_cell.angle_gamma   90.00
#
_symmetry.space_group_name_H-M   'P 1'
#
loop_
_entity.id
_entity.type
_entity.pdbx_description
1 polymer ?
#
loop_
_entity_poly.entity_id
_entity_poly.type
_entity_poly.pdbx_seq_one_letter_code
_entity_poly.pdbx_strand_id
1 'polypeptide(L)'
;MYFKHSMFFVFFILFVSKTNVNGLDPSDIVIVILDQKEGYHMAQAEMLKKNIFEQADALDKDPPKIILSHKLNINGSWTIIPLLNHLSDIYPASKWFFFCLENTAIRLSKLLGILSKYKENKNIWIGHALYDQEPTIVHHFAEHRKKFKYPHIASGFAVSSTLLTSLLHKINEGDKPKDDFSIDASYEFASFVLKIDKGVRLTHVFEICIISSSDCATYPRFFHPCDSSVTTENIYFAVKTCAKFHTERIPVIKRTWAKYATNIGYFSDVVDKHLPDTFIVPNTTQGHCAKTYSILVEADKILRRKNLDWLIISDDDTIFSVARMLRLLTCYNPKSPVAIGERYGFQLWDSAYGYEYLTGGAGVALSAPLVHKMIEPDGCNCPSSTTPDDMYLFGICLARMKVQVVHSPMLHQFWMIEPQMVYNEWFAEADKALITISRHTEL
;
A
#
# COMPACT_ATOMS: atom_id res chain seq x y z
N MET A 1 22.21 -84.95 30.27
CA MET A 1 23.02 -84.26 29.28
C MET A 1 22.21 -83.03 28.78
N TYR A 2 22.43 -81.89 29.40
CA TYR A 2 21.66 -80.67 29.18
C TYR A 2 22.49 -79.68 28.32
N PHE A 3 22.00 -79.37 27.10
CA PHE A 3 22.58 -78.32 26.25
C PHE A 3 21.95 -76.97 26.61
N LYS A 4 22.75 -76.05 27.11
CA LYS A 4 22.36 -74.65 27.26
C LYS A 4 22.61 -73.94 25.95
N HIS A 5 21.54 -73.41 25.35
CA HIS A 5 21.65 -72.46 24.25
C HIS A 5 21.71 -71.04 24.82
N SER A 6 22.87 -70.40 24.61
CA SER A 6 23.11 -69.00 24.92
C SER A 6 22.71 -68.19 23.67
N MET A 7 21.67 -67.37 23.81
CA MET A 7 21.19 -66.47 22.76
C MET A 7 21.88 -65.12 22.93
N PHE A 8 22.85 -64.82 22.04
CA PHE A 8 23.45 -63.49 21.98
C PHE A 8 22.49 -62.54 21.26
N PHE A 9 21.93 -61.55 21.99
CA PHE A 9 21.27 -60.41 21.42
C PHE A 9 22.31 -59.36 21.00
N VAL A 10 22.52 -59.21 19.66
CA VAL A 10 23.30 -58.12 19.08
C VAL A 10 22.40 -56.90 18.98
N PHE A 11 22.60 -55.91 19.85
CA PHE A 11 21.98 -54.61 19.71
C PHE A 11 22.64 -53.84 18.56
N PHE A 12 21.97 -53.73 17.41
CA PHE A 12 22.33 -52.77 16.39
C PHE A 12 21.89 -51.40 16.83
N ILE A 13 22.81 -50.60 17.35
CA ILE A 13 22.59 -49.14 17.55
C ILE A 13 22.72 -48.53 16.16
N LEU A 14 21.59 -48.25 15.54
CA LEU A 14 21.52 -47.38 14.35
C LEU A 14 21.89 -45.95 14.79
N PHE A 15 23.14 -45.59 14.60
CA PHE A 15 23.56 -44.21 14.57
C PHE A 15 22.90 -43.56 13.33
N VAL A 16 21.72 -42.96 13.49
CA VAL A 16 21.20 -42.00 12.53
C VAL A 16 22.12 -40.77 12.63
N SER A 17 23.15 -40.74 11.78
CA SER A 17 23.91 -39.51 11.54
C SER A 17 22.90 -38.52 10.97
N LYS A 18 22.52 -37.51 11.79
CA LYS A 18 21.91 -36.27 11.28
C LYS A 18 22.92 -35.70 10.29
N THR A 19 22.75 -36.00 9.01
CA THR A 19 23.41 -35.23 7.97
C THR A 19 22.91 -33.83 8.13
N ASN A 20 23.77 -32.95 8.69
CA ASN A 20 23.61 -31.52 8.62
C ASN A 20 23.64 -31.14 7.13
N VAL A 21 22.49 -31.24 6.47
CA VAL A 21 22.26 -30.49 5.25
C VAL A 21 22.33 -29.05 5.72
N ASN A 22 23.38 -28.34 5.32
CA ASN A 22 23.54 -26.89 5.57
C ASN A 22 22.39 -26.13 4.88
N GLY A 23 21.18 -26.28 5.40
CA GLY A 23 20.00 -25.54 4.98
C GLY A 23 19.99 -24.18 5.69
N LEU A 24 19.46 -23.16 5.03
CA LEU A 24 19.21 -21.86 5.63
C LEU A 24 18.28 -22.02 6.84
N ASP A 25 18.67 -21.42 7.96
CA ASP A 25 17.87 -21.44 9.18
C ASP A 25 16.90 -20.23 9.21
N PRO A 26 15.69 -20.34 9.79
CA PRO A 26 14.82 -19.18 9.94
C PRO A 26 15.49 -18.02 10.66
N SER A 27 16.34 -18.29 11.66
CA SER A 27 17.11 -17.26 12.38
C SER A 27 18.12 -16.47 11.53
N ASP A 28 18.46 -16.97 10.34
CA ASP A 28 19.30 -16.28 9.35
C ASP A 28 18.54 -15.17 8.60
N ILE A 29 17.21 -15.07 8.77
CA ILE A 29 16.34 -14.18 8.02
C ILE A 29 15.75 -13.12 8.93
N VAL A 30 15.71 -11.87 8.41
CA VAL A 30 14.89 -10.79 8.96
C VAL A 30 13.68 -10.61 8.07
N ILE A 31 12.49 -10.75 8.60
CA ILE A 31 11.23 -10.47 7.91
C ILE A 31 10.77 -9.07 8.33
N VAL A 32 10.68 -8.16 7.36
CA VAL A 32 10.26 -6.78 7.55
C VAL A 32 8.83 -6.65 7.04
N ILE A 33 7.87 -6.52 7.94
CA ILE A 33 6.48 -6.30 7.62
C ILE A 33 6.27 -4.79 7.53
N LEU A 34 6.01 -4.30 6.33
CA LEU A 34 5.72 -2.90 6.02
C LEU A 34 4.24 -2.65 6.32
N ASP A 35 3.94 -2.42 7.57
CA ASP A 35 2.60 -2.23 8.09
C ASP A 35 2.31 -0.77 8.45
N GLN A 36 1.07 -0.50 8.84
CA GLN A 36 0.60 0.84 9.18
C GLN A 36 0.14 0.89 10.64
N LYS A 37 0.20 2.08 11.24
CA LYS A 37 -0.11 2.30 12.67
C LYS A 37 -1.62 2.35 12.96
N GLU A 38 -2.46 2.08 11.98
CA GLU A 38 -3.91 1.99 12.16
C GLU A 38 -4.31 0.58 12.67
N GLY A 39 -5.40 0.51 13.47
CA GLY A 39 -5.77 -0.69 14.24
C GLY A 39 -5.94 -1.96 13.41
N TYR A 40 -6.61 -1.89 12.25
CA TYR A 40 -6.80 -3.03 11.35
C TYR A 40 -5.44 -3.55 10.83
N HIS A 41 -4.58 -2.65 10.35
CA HIS A 41 -3.27 -3.01 9.79
C HIS A 41 -2.34 -3.58 10.85
N MET A 42 -2.30 -2.99 12.05
CA MET A 42 -1.54 -3.54 13.18
C MET A 42 -1.99 -4.95 13.56
N ALA A 43 -3.31 -5.20 13.59
CA ALA A 43 -3.84 -6.52 13.89
C ALA A 43 -3.45 -7.56 12.84
N GLN A 44 -3.50 -7.21 11.54
CA GLN A 44 -3.06 -8.08 10.46
C GLN A 44 -1.56 -8.40 10.55
N ALA A 45 -0.72 -7.41 10.88
CA ALA A 45 0.72 -7.58 11.03
C ALA A 45 1.07 -8.50 12.22
N GLU A 46 0.43 -8.33 13.37
CA GLU A 46 0.62 -9.22 14.53
C GLU A 46 0.11 -10.65 14.25
N MET A 47 -0.99 -10.80 13.50
CA MET A 47 -1.46 -12.13 13.06
C MET A 47 -0.45 -12.80 12.14
N LEU A 48 0.12 -12.08 11.19
CA LEU A 48 1.17 -12.62 10.31
C LEU A 48 2.40 -13.04 11.12
N LYS A 49 2.86 -12.17 12.03
CA LYS A 49 3.99 -12.46 12.93
C LYS A 49 3.73 -13.73 13.75
N LYS A 50 2.56 -13.86 14.38
CA LYS A 50 2.18 -15.04 15.16
C LYS A 50 2.21 -16.30 14.29
N ASN A 51 1.63 -16.25 13.09
CA ASN A 51 1.60 -17.37 12.17
C ASN A 51 3.02 -17.83 11.75
N ILE A 52 3.95 -16.89 11.53
CA ILE A 52 5.34 -17.22 11.21
C ILE A 52 6.03 -17.94 12.39
N PHE A 53 5.78 -17.50 13.63
CA PHE A 53 6.33 -18.13 14.83
C PHE A 53 5.79 -19.54 15.01
N GLU A 54 4.49 -19.76 14.84
CA GLU A 54 3.86 -21.09 14.87
C GLU A 54 4.47 -22.03 13.82
N GLN A 55 4.78 -21.52 12.62
CA GLN A 55 5.44 -22.31 11.59
C GLN A 55 6.89 -22.65 11.96
N ALA A 56 7.65 -21.76 12.60
CA ALA A 56 9.01 -22.01 13.04
C ALA A 56 9.04 -23.08 14.16
N ASP A 57 8.11 -22.98 15.10
CA ASP A 57 7.91 -23.96 16.18
C ASP A 57 7.57 -25.35 15.60
N ALA A 58 6.67 -25.42 14.62
CA ALA A 58 6.34 -26.67 13.92
C ALA A 58 7.52 -27.28 13.14
N LEU A 59 8.55 -26.50 12.85
CA LEU A 59 9.79 -26.97 12.23
C LEU A 59 10.88 -27.34 13.25
N ASP A 60 10.63 -27.21 14.54
CA ASP A 60 11.61 -27.36 15.64
C ASP A 60 12.83 -26.46 15.40
N LYS A 61 12.59 -25.17 15.07
CA LYS A 61 13.61 -24.18 14.75
C LYS A 61 13.37 -22.84 15.44
N ASP A 62 14.44 -22.11 15.73
CA ASP A 62 14.35 -20.73 16.18
C ASP A 62 13.65 -19.86 15.12
N PRO A 63 12.70 -18.99 15.52
CA PRO A 63 11.95 -18.17 14.56
C PRO A 63 12.84 -17.11 13.89
N PRO A 64 12.46 -16.63 12.69
CA PRO A 64 13.10 -15.49 12.06
C PRO A 64 12.93 -14.22 12.92
N LYS A 65 13.82 -13.25 12.72
CA LYS A 65 13.64 -11.91 13.30
C LYS A 65 12.51 -11.22 12.54
N ILE A 66 11.52 -10.68 13.26
CA ILE A 66 10.38 -9.99 12.66
C ILE A 66 10.32 -8.56 13.11
N ILE A 67 10.29 -7.65 12.14
CA ILE A 67 10.16 -6.21 12.32
C ILE A 67 8.79 -5.78 11.82
N LEU A 68 8.07 -5.03 12.64
CA LEU A 68 6.87 -4.30 12.27
C LEU A 68 7.27 -2.83 12.05
N SER A 69 7.13 -2.33 10.83
CA SER A 69 7.64 -1.00 10.47
C SER A 69 7.03 0.13 11.30
N HIS A 70 5.75 0.01 11.67
CA HIS A 70 5.05 1.00 12.50
C HIS A 70 5.69 1.19 13.90
N LYS A 71 6.46 0.20 14.41
CA LYS A 71 7.12 0.27 15.72
C LYS A 71 8.44 1.03 15.71
N LEU A 72 8.99 1.29 14.52
CA LEU A 72 10.33 1.89 14.39
C LEU A 72 10.34 3.42 14.52
N ASN A 73 9.20 4.09 14.39
CA ASN A 73 9.10 5.55 14.34
C ASN A 73 10.05 6.19 13.29
N ILE A 74 10.25 5.53 12.16
CA ILE A 74 11.05 6.00 11.03
C ILE A 74 10.08 6.57 9.99
N ASN A 75 10.21 7.86 9.70
CA ASN A 75 9.41 8.51 8.65
C ASN A 75 9.66 7.84 7.30
N GLY A 76 8.62 7.65 6.51
CA GLY A 76 8.72 7.01 5.20
C GLY A 76 9.14 5.53 5.25
N SER A 77 9.02 4.84 6.38
CA SER A 77 9.40 3.42 6.52
C SER A 77 8.79 2.51 5.47
N TRP A 78 7.61 2.84 4.97
CA TRP A 78 6.94 2.10 3.91
C TRP A 78 7.66 2.17 2.55
N THR A 79 8.53 3.16 2.32
CA THR A 79 9.34 3.29 1.10
C THR A 79 10.61 2.42 1.13
N ILE A 80 10.85 1.65 2.22
CA ILE A 80 11.95 0.69 2.41
C ILE A 80 13.30 1.37 2.65
N ILE A 81 13.69 2.35 1.84
CA ILE A 81 15.03 2.98 1.86
C ILE A 81 15.41 3.52 3.24
N PRO A 82 14.54 4.23 3.98
CA PRO A 82 14.87 4.72 5.32
C PRO A 82 15.14 3.61 6.34
N LEU A 83 14.68 2.38 6.09
CA LEU A 83 14.90 1.24 6.97
C LEU A 83 16.28 0.61 6.85
N LEU A 84 16.97 0.79 5.73
CA LEU A 84 18.18 0.02 5.40
C LEU A 84 19.29 0.17 6.44
N ASN A 85 19.57 1.40 6.92
CA ASN A 85 20.56 1.65 7.99
C ASN A 85 20.19 0.90 9.27
N HIS A 86 18.97 1.06 9.74
CA HIS A 86 18.46 0.43 10.95
C HIS A 86 18.55 -1.11 10.88
N LEU A 87 18.20 -1.68 9.71
CA LEU A 87 18.27 -3.13 9.49
C LEU A 87 19.70 -3.66 9.55
N SER A 88 20.66 -2.95 8.94
CA SER A 88 22.07 -3.32 8.95
C SER A 88 22.68 -3.26 10.35
N ASP A 89 22.36 -2.19 11.09
CA ASP A 89 22.94 -1.94 12.40
C ASP A 89 22.46 -2.97 13.44
N ILE A 90 21.18 -3.34 13.40
CA ILE A 90 20.61 -4.25 14.40
C ILE A 90 20.80 -5.73 14.02
N TYR A 91 20.86 -6.04 12.74
CA TYR A 91 20.93 -7.42 12.26
C TYR A 91 22.14 -7.69 11.34
N PRO A 92 23.36 -7.36 11.75
CA PRO A 92 24.56 -7.47 10.91
C PRO A 92 24.92 -8.92 10.54
N ALA A 93 24.46 -9.90 11.33
CA ALA A 93 24.70 -11.32 11.08
C ALA A 93 23.63 -12.01 10.20
N SER A 94 22.57 -11.31 9.84
CA SER A 94 21.51 -11.88 9.04
C SER A 94 21.94 -12.06 7.59
N LYS A 95 21.50 -13.14 6.95
CA LYS A 95 21.87 -13.49 5.57
C LYS A 95 20.89 -12.89 4.56
N TRP A 96 19.60 -12.79 4.94
CA TRP A 96 18.52 -12.33 4.09
C TRP A 96 17.60 -11.37 4.81
N PHE A 97 17.10 -10.37 4.07
CA PHE A 97 16.04 -9.45 4.48
C PHE A 97 14.85 -9.64 3.55
N PHE A 98 13.72 -10.10 4.10
CA PHE A 98 12.50 -10.32 3.35
C PHE A 98 11.49 -9.22 3.67
N PHE A 99 11.14 -8.41 2.68
CA PHE A 99 10.17 -7.33 2.78
C PHE A 99 8.82 -7.79 2.30
N CYS A 100 7.76 -7.49 3.03
CA CYS A 100 6.39 -7.83 2.68
C CYS A 100 5.39 -6.87 3.34
N LEU A 101 4.13 -6.94 2.91
CA LEU A 101 3.03 -6.23 3.56
C LEU A 101 2.37 -7.12 4.63
N GLU A 102 1.56 -6.53 5.49
CA GLU A 102 0.81 -7.25 6.53
C GLU A 102 -0.21 -8.25 5.96
N ASN A 103 -0.64 -8.07 4.71
CA ASN A 103 -1.53 -8.98 4.01
C ASN A 103 -0.81 -10.08 3.21
N THR A 104 0.51 -10.20 3.32
CA THR A 104 1.27 -11.29 2.69
C THR A 104 1.08 -12.59 3.47
N ALA A 105 0.77 -13.68 2.79
CA ALA A 105 0.86 -15.03 3.34
C ALA A 105 2.25 -15.60 3.11
N ILE A 106 2.85 -16.22 4.14
CA ILE A 106 4.18 -16.83 4.08
C ILE A 106 4.09 -18.29 4.50
N ARG A 107 4.62 -19.19 3.67
CA ARG A 107 4.90 -20.59 4.01
C ARG A 107 6.39 -20.70 4.29
N LEU A 108 6.76 -20.66 5.56
CA LEU A 108 8.15 -20.47 6.01
C LEU A 108 9.09 -21.56 5.46
N SER A 109 8.72 -22.83 5.51
CA SER A 109 9.54 -23.93 4.99
C SER A 109 9.85 -23.80 3.50
N LYS A 110 8.87 -23.33 2.70
CA LYS A 110 9.06 -23.11 1.26
C LYS A 110 9.94 -21.88 1.01
N LEU A 111 9.74 -20.80 1.75
CA LEU A 111 10.57 -19.60 1.64
C LEU A 111 12.04 -19.93 1.94
N LEU A 112 12.32 -20.68 3.02
CA LEU A 112 13.66 -21.17 3.35
C LEU A 112 14.24 -22.00 2.20
N GLY A 113 13.46 -22.94 1.64
CA GLY A 113 13.87 -23.77 0.52
C GLY A 113 14.19 -22.98 -0.75
N ILE A 114 13.53 -21.85 -0.99
CA ILE A 114 13.84 -20.95 -2.10
C ILE A 114 15.14 -20.18 -1.81
N LEU A 115 15.24 -19.51 -0.67
CA LEU A 115 16.38 -18.69 -0.33
C LEU A 115 17.69 -19.51 -0.29
N SER A 116 17.64 -20.76 0.15
CA SER A 116 18.80 -21.67 0.17
C SER A 116 19.40 -21.98 -1.21
N LYS A 117 18.65 -21.75 -2.30
CA LYS A 117 19.13 -21.93 -3.68
C LYS A 117 20.06 -20.79 -4.12
N TYR A 118 20.09 -19.68 -3.40
CA TYR A 118 20.84 -18.46 -3.74
C TYR A 118 21.96 -18.20 -2.74
N LYS A 119 23.01 -17.52 -3.20
CA LYS A 119 24.18 -17.19 -2.38
C LYS A 119 24.05 -15.78 -1.81
N GLU A 120 23.86 -15.68 -0.50
CA GLU A 120 23.70 -14.44 0.22
C GLU A 120 24.92 -13.51 0.18
N ASN A 121 26.10 -14.07 -0.13
CA ASN A 121 27.37 -13.33 -0.29
C ASN A 121 27.56 -12.71 -1.69
N LYS A 122 26.47 -12.57 -2.46
CA LYS A 122 26.42 -11.87 -3.75
C LYS A 122 25.32 -10.81 -3.72
N ASN A 123 25.46 -9.79 -4.56
CA ASN A 123 24.40 -8.80 -4.78
C ASN A 123 23.21 -9.45 -5.50
N ILE A 124 22.27 -9.98 -4.72
CA ILE A 124 21.09 -10.71 -5.23
C ILE A 124 19.84 -10.21 -4.52
N TRP A 125 18.78 -10.05 -5.29
CA TRP A 125 17.43 -9.93 -4.78
C TRP A 125 16.46 -10.74 -5.64
N ILE A 126 15.41 -11.28 -5.02
CA ILE A 126 14.47 -12.20 -5.62
C ILE A 126 13.04 -11.82 -5.24
N GLY A 127 12.11 -12.01 -6.17
CA GLY A 127 10.69 -11.72 -5.94
C GLY A 127 9.85 -12.08 -7.15
N HIS A 128 8.55 -11.82 -7.06
CA HIS A 128 7.71 -11.83 -8.26
C HIS A 128 7.95 -10.57 -9.06
N ALA A 129 8.50 -10.70 -10.27
CA ALA A 129 8.87 -9.56 -11.07
C ALA A 129 7.67 -9.03 -11.87
N LEU A 130 7.34 -7.76 -11.65
CA LEU A 130 6.43 -6.97 -12.47
C LEU A 130 7.21 -6.21 -13.55
N TYR A 131 6.51 -5.85 -14.59
CA TYR A 131 7.06 -5.11 -15.72
C TYR A 131 5.97 -4.31 -16.40
N ASP A 132 6.11 -2.99 -16.42
CA ASP A 132 5.16 -2.10 -17.09
C ASP A 132 5.48 -1.99 -18.56
N GLN A 133 4.49 -2.23 -19.40
CA GLN A 133 4.60 -1.99 -20.85
C GLN A 133 4.47 -0.50 -21.15
N GLU A 134 3.52 0.16 -20.49
CA GLU A 134 3.22 1.58 -20.59
C GLU A 134 3.25 2.24 -19.21
N PRO A 135 3.56 3.56 -19.14
CA PRO A 135 3.54 4.28 -17.87
C PRO A 135 2.13 4.30 -17.25
N THR A 136 2.01 3.87 -16.02
CA THR A 136 0.76 3.87 -15.26
C THR A 136 0.69 4.98 -14.21
N ILE A 137 1.85 5.50 -13.80
CA ILE A 137 1.97 6.61 -12.84
C ILE A 137 2.83 7.72 -13.43
N VAL A 138 2.27 8.92 -13.59
CA VAL A 138 2.86 10.05 -14.35
C VAL A 138 4.25 10.44 -13.83
N HIS A 139 4.41 10.54 -12.51
CA HIS A 139 5.63 11.09 -11.93
C HIS A 139 6.85 10.17 -12.04
N HIS A 140 6.65 8.85 -12.10
CA HIS A 140 7.77 7.90 -12.22
C HIS A 140 8.33 7.81 -13.62
N PHE A 141 7.50 7.98 -14.63
CA PHE A 141 7.86 7.71 -16.02
C PHE A 141 8.38 8.92 -16.78
N ALA A 142 8.13 10.13 -16.30
CA ALA A 142 8.72 11.34 -16.86
C ALA A 142 10.25 11.34 -16.78
N GLU A 143 10.82 10.72 -15.74
CA GLU A 143 12.27 10.66 -15.51
C GLU A 143 12.94 9.38 -16.00
N HIS A 144 12.24 8.25 -16.11
CA HIS A 144 12.82 6.94 -16.39
C HIS A 144 12.28 6.30 -17.67
N ARG A 145 12.92 6.61 -18.80
CA ARG A 145 12.60 5.99 -20.10
C ARG A 145 13.03 4.52 -20.24
N LYS A 146 13.75 3.96 -19.25
CA LYS A 146 14.25 2.59 -19.32
C LYS A 146 13.30 1.66 -18.59
N LYS A 147 12.74 0.71 -19.32
CA LYS A 147 11.92 -0.37 -18.77
C LYS A 147 12.78 -1.31 -17.92
N PHE A 148 12.35 -1.59 -16.70
CA PHE A 148 13.00 -2.53 -15.79
C PHE A 148 11.97 -3.31 -14.99
N LYS A 149 12.41 -4.40 -14.36
CA LYS A 149 11.56 -5.23 -13.50
C LYS A 149 11.65 -4.75 -12.06
N TYR A 150 10.51 -4.73 -11.37
CA TYR A 150 10.37 -4.41 -9.95
C TYR A 150 9.52 -5.48 -9.25
N PRO A 151 9.62 -5.67 -7.92
CA PRO A 151 8.91 -6.73 -7.23
C PRO A 151 7.44 -6.38 -6.98
N HIS A 152 6.57 -7.39 -7.00
CA HIS A 152 5.22 -7.27 -6.45
C HIS A 152 5.30 -7.29 -4.91
N ILE A 153 5.21 -6.12 -4.29
CA ILE A 153 5.47 -5.94 -2.84
C ILE A 153 4.53 -6.76 -1.94
N ALA A 154 3.26 -6.92 -2.33
CA ALA A 154 2.29 -7.71 -1.57
C ALA A 154 2.56 -9.22 -1.60
N SER A 155 3.37 -9.71 -2.57
CA SER A 155 3.89 -11.08 -2.58
C SER A 155 5.17 -11.21 -1.75
N GLY A 156 5.81 -10.10 -1.43
CA GLY A 156 7.11 -10.02 -0.78
C GLY A 156 8.28 -10.25 -1.72
N PHE A 157 9.45 -9.79 -1.26
CA PHE A 157 10.72 -10.01 -1.96
C PHE A 157 11.87 -10.08 -0.95
N ALA A 158 12.94 -10.78 -1.31
CA ALA A 158 14.12 -10.92 -0.47
C ALA A 158 15.33 -10.21 -1.06
N VAL A 159 16.12 -9.60 -0.19
CA VAL A 159 17.38 -8.90 -0.49
C VAL A 159 18.49 -9.61 0.31
N SER A 160 19.61 -9.96 -0.35
CA SER A 160 20.78 -10.50 0.33
C SER A 160 21.45 -9.46 1.22
N SER A 161 22.10 -9.89 2.30
CA SER A 161 22.88 -9.00 3.17
C SER A 161 23.96 -8.22 2.40
N THR A 162 24.60 -8.87 1.43
CA THR A 162 25.60 -8.22 0.56
C THR A 162 24.99 -7.09 -0.27
N LEU A 163 23.79 -7.30 -0.86
CA LEU A 163 23.13 -6.24 -1.61
C LEU A 163 22.71 -5.08 -0.68
N LEU A 164 22.18 -5.38 0.51
CA LEU A 164 21.81 -4.36 1.48
C LEU A 164 23.04 -3.51 1.85
N THR A 165 24.18 -4.12 2.12
CA THR A 165 25.45 -3.42 2.39
C THR A 165 25.89 -2.55 1.22
N SER A 166 25.76 -3.05 -0.01
CA SER A 166 26.09 -2.27 -1.23
C SER A 166 25.18 -1.06 -1.42
N LEU A 167 23.89 -1.17 -1.10
CA LEU A 167 22.94 -0.06 -1.12
C LEU A 167 23.30 1.01 -0.10
N LEU A 168 23.66 0.59 1.12
CA LEU A 168 24.10 1.50 2.17
C LEU A 168 25.39 2.25 1.82
N HIS A 169 26.34 1.55 1.21
CA HIS A 169 27.56 2.19 0.74
C HIS A 169 27.24 3.32 -0.26
N LYS A 170 26.33 3.09 -1.20
CA LYS A 170 25.86 4.10 -2.14
C LYS A 170 25.19 5.29 -1.46
N ILE A 171 24.30 5.04 -0.50
CA ILE A 171 23.66 6.12 0.28
C ILE A 171 24.72 6.96 1.01
N ASN A 172 25.71 6.33 1.59
CA ASN A 172 26.79 7.00 2.34
C ASN A 172 27.75 7.78 1.43
N GLU A 173 27.90 7.37 0.16
CA GLU A 173 28.63 8.12 -0.87
C GLU A 173 27.84 9.33 -1.39
N GLY A 174 26.61 9.55 -0.95
CA GLY A 174 25.75 10.64 -1.37
C GLY A 174 24.88 10.34 -2.62
N ASP A 175 24.93 9.11 -3.15
CA ASP A 175 24.08 8.67 -4.26
C ASP A 175 22.74 8.13 -3.69
N LYS A 176 21.96 9.03 -3.11
CA LYS A 176 20.63 8.72 -2.59
C LYS A 176 19.59 8.79 -3.69
N PRO A 177 18.48 8.03 -3.58
CA PRO A 177 17.28 8.29 -4.38
C PRO A 177 16.78 9.71 -4.11
N LYS A 178 16.15 10.31 -5.12
CA LYS A 178 15.42 11.56 -4.92
C LYS A 178 14.24 11.33 -3.97
N ASP A 179 14.02 12.25 -3.07
CA ASP A 179 12.93 12.23 -2.08
C ASP A 179 11.86 13.29 -2.39
N ASP A 180 11.81 13.78 -3.63
CA ASP A 180 10.80 14.78 -4.01
C ASP A 180 9.39 14.21 -3.86
N PHE A 181 9.15 13.02 -4.41
CA PHE A 181 7.90 12.28 -4.25
C PHE A 181 8.17 10.79 -4.10
N SER A 182 7.45 10.15 -3.17
CA SER A 182 7.38 8.70 -3.01
C SER A 182 5.95 8.25 -3.31
N ILE A 183 5.79 7.39 -4.31
CA ILE A 183 4.50 6.93 -4.82
C ILE A 183 4.42 5.41 -4.80
N ASP A 184 5.38 4.73 -5.46
CA ASP A 184 5.48 3.27 -5.51
C ASP A 184 6.83 2.82 -4.93
N ALA A 185 6.78 2.34 -3.68
CA ALA A 185 7.97 1.90 -2.95
C ALA A 185 8.75 0.80 -3.68
N SER A 186 8.05 -0.12 -4.36
CA SER A 186 8.72 -1.24 -5.04
C SER A 186 9.42 -0.80 -6.33
N TYR A 187 8.81 0.11 -7.07
CA TYR A 187 9.40 0.70 -8.28
C TYR A 187 10.60 1.58 -7.94
N GLU A 188 10.45 2.48 -6.95
CA GLU A 188 11.50 3.40 -6.49
C GLU A 188 12.69 2.63 -5.92
N PHE A 189 12.42 1.61 -5.11
CA PHE A 189 13.47 0.73 -4.60
C PHE A 189 14.19 0.00 -5.74
N ALA A 190 13.46 -0.53 -6.72
CA ALA A 190 14.05 -1.18 -7.89
C ALA A 190 14.91 -0.23 -8.72
N SER A 191 14.45 1.01 -8.93
CA SER A 191 15.21 2.06 -9.59
C SER A 191 16.54 2.36 -8.88
N PHE A 192 16.53 2.36 -7.54
CA PHE A 192 17.72 2.55 -6.75
C PHE A 192 18.68 1.34 -6.82
N VAL A 193 18.16 0.11 -6.72
CA VAL A 193 18.96 -1.13 -6.85
C VAL A 193 19.68 -1.19 -8.20
N LEU A 194 19.06 -0.70 -9.26
CA LEU A 194 19.69 -0.66 -10.60
C LEU A 194 20.93 0.24 -10.68
N LYS A 195 21.16 1.12 -9.70
CA LYS A 195 22.38 1.94 -9.63
C LYS A 195 23.58 1.20 -9.03
N ILE A 196 23.36 0.00 -8.46
CA ILE A 196 24.42 -0.81 -7.88
C ILE A 196 25.20 -1.53 -8.98
N ASP A 197 26.53 -1.45 -8.92
CA ASP A 197 27.48 -2.05 -9.89
C ASP A 197 27.09 -1.72 -11.34
N LYS A 198 26.82 -2.76 -12.15
CA LYS A 198 26.38 -2.63 -13.55
C LYS A 198 24.85 -2.80 -13.69
N GLY A 199 24.11 -2.63 -12.60
CA GLY A 199 22.67 -2.84 -12.51
C GLY A 199 22.33 -4.24 -12.00
N VAL A 200 22.01 -4.35 -10.70
CA VAL A 200 21.54 -5.60 -10.11
C VAL A 200 20.07 -5.80 -10.47
N ARG A 201 19.80 -6.81 -11.30
CA ARG A 201 18.44 -7.09 -11.78
C ARG A 201 17.68 -7.98 -10.83
N LEU A 202 16.36 -7.75 -10.69
CA LEU A 202 15.47 -8.63 -9.95
C LEU A 202 15.41 -10.01 -10.59
N THR A 203 15.69 -11.04 -9.78
CA THR A 203 15.50 -12.44 -10.17
C THR A 203 14.05 -12.83 -9.91
N HIS A 204 13.33 -13.17 -10.98
CA HIS A 204 11.95 -13.65 -10.86
C HIS A 204 11.91 -15.05 -10.29
N VAL A 205 11.03 -15.26 -9.29
CA VAL A 205 10.78 -16.55 -8.63
C VAL A 205 9.29 -16.86 -8.71
N PHE A 206 8.94 -17.94 -9.39
CA PHE A 206 7.54 -18.32 -9.63
C PHE A 206 6.79 -18.71 -8.35
N GLU A 207 7.48 -19.24 -7.36
CA GLU A 207 6.91 -19.63 -6.07
C GLU A 207 6.65 -18.43 -5.15
N ILE A 208 7.09 -17.21 -5.50
CA ILE A 208 6.62 -15.95 -4.96
C ILE A 208 5.47 -15.51 -5.86
N CYS A 209 4.24 -15.80 -5.47
CA CYS A 209 3.07 -15.76 -6.36
C CYS A 209 2.25 -14.49 -6.20
N ILE A 210 1.56 -14.06 -7.26
CA ILE A 210 0.49 -13.04 -7.19
C ILE A 210 -0.84 -13.70 -6.81
N ILE A 211 -1.09 -14.92 -7.28
CA ILE A 211 -2.30 -15.69 -6.99
C ILE A 211 -1.90 -16.94 -6.21
N SER A 212 -2.63 -17.23 -5.14
CA SER A 212 -2.38 -18.37 -4.26
C SER A 212 -2.48 -19.72 -5.00
N SER A 213 -1.48 -20.58 -4.82
CA SER A 213 -1.49 -21.99 -5.21
C SER A 213 -0.78 -22.86 -4.18
N SER A 214 -0.82 -24.19 -4.34
CA SER A 214 -0.09 -25.13 -3.48
C SER A 214 1.41 -24.87 -3.51
N ASP A 215 1.96 -24.44 -4.65
CA ASP A 215 3.40 -24.29 -4.88
C ASP A 215 3.99 -22.98 -4.36
N CYS A 216 3.15 -22.00 -4.08
CA CYS A 216 3.58 -20.71 -3.57
C CYS A 216 4.29 -20.82 -2.22
N ALA A 217 5.41 -20.12 -2.08
CA ALA A 217 6.05 -19.84 -0.80
C ALA A 217 5.45 -18.61 -0.13
N THR A 218 5.16 -17.61 -0.94
CA THR A 218 4.50 -16.37 -0.48
C THR A 218 3.48 -15.91 -1.52
N TYR A 219 2.43 -15.23 -1.06
CA TYR A 219 1.38 -14.67 -1.92
C TYR A 219 0.54 -13.64 -1.16
N PRO A 220 -0.11 -12.66 -1.82
CA PRO A 220 -1.03 -11.74 -1.16
C PRO A 220 -2.30 -12.47 -0.74
N ARG A 221 -2.75 -12.23 0.48
CA ARG A 221 -4.07 -12.69 0.94
C ARG A 221 -5.14 -11.77 0.35
N PHE A 222 -6.26 -12.35 -0.05
CA PHE A 222 -7.42 -11.58 -0.43
C PHE A 222 -7.94 -10.76 0.74
N PHE A 223 -8.40 -9.55 0.44
CA PHE A 223 -9.06 -8.73 1.44
C PHE A 223 -10.36 -9.38 1.89
N HIS A 224 -10.50 -9.56 3.19
CA HIS A 224 -11.75 -10.00 3.83
C HIS A 224 -12.36 -8.82 4.59
N PRO A 225 -13.66 -8.51 4.38
CA PRO A 225 -14.35 -7.48 5.17
C PRO A 225 -14.39 -7.89 6.64
N CYS A 226 -14.42 -6.90 7.50
CA CYS A 226 -14.54 -7.11 8.94
C CYS A 226 -16.02 -7.25 9.36
N ASP A 227 -16.27 -7.58 10.62
CA ASP A 227 -17.61 -7.95 11.12
C ASP A 227 -18.58 -6.75 11.29
N SER A 228 -18.13 -5.51 11.09
CA SER A 228 -19.00 -4.35 11.14
C SER A 228 -19.87 -4.25 9.87
N SER A 229 -21.05 -3.66 9.97
CA SER A 229 -21.92 -3.41 8.81
C SER A 229 -21.82 -1.95 8.37
N VAL A 230 -21.50 -1.73 7.09
CA VAL A 230 -21.55 -0.42 6.45
C VAL A 230 -22.45 -0.52 5.22
N THR A 231 -23.39 0.41 5.10
CA THR A 231 -24.31 0.51 3.96
C THR A 231 -24.15 1.84 3.25
N THR A 232 -24.71 1.98 2.06
CA THR A 232 -24.70 3.26 1.31
C THR A 232 -25.44 4.37 2.06
N GLU A 233 -26.34 4.02 2.99
CA GLU A 233 -27.06 4.98 3.84
C GLU A 233 -26.16 5.65 4.86
N ASN A 234 -25.02 5.04 5.22
CA ASN A 234 -24.03 5.60 6.15
C ASN A 234 -23.03 6.56 5.48
N ILE A 235 -23.06 6.69 4.16
CA ILE A 235 -22.02 7.37 3.39
C ILE A 235 -22.60 8.55 2.62
N TYR A 236 -21.88 9.66 2.58
CA TYR A 236 -22.06 10.75 1.66
C TYR A 236 -20.97 10.75 0.58
N PHE A 237 -21.36 10.70 -0.68
CA PHE A 237 -20.45 10.80 -1.82
C PHE A 237 -20.45 12.24 -2.35
N ALA A 238 -19.28 12.88 -2.34
CA ALA A 238 -19.06 14.23 -2.83
C ALA A 238 -18.23 14.17 -4.13
N VAL A 239 -18.84 14.51 -5.25
CA VAL A 239 -18.16 14.52 -6.56
C VAL A 239 -17.69 15.95 -6.85
N LYS A 240 -16.38 16.14 -6.96
CA LYS A 240 -15.74 17.39 -7.34
C LYS A 240 -15.77 17.53 -8.87
N THR A 241 -16.41 18.57 -9.40
CA THR A 241 -16.56 18.79 -10.84
C THR A 241 -16.51 20.28 -11.19
N CYS A 242 -16.64 20.62 -12.45
CA CYS A 242 -16.78 22.00 -12.94
C CYS A 242 -17.69 22.04 -14.19
N ALA A 243 -18.14 23.24 -14.57
CA ALA A 243 -19.02 23.45 -15.72
C ALA A 243 -18.59 22.71 -17.00
N LYS A 244 -17.29 22.69 -17.26
CA LYS A 244 -16.70 22.03 -18.45
C LYS A 244 -17.05 20.55 -18.55
N PHE A 245 -17.17 19.84 -17.42
CA PHE A 245 -17.31 18.39 -17.39
C PHE A 245 -18.73 17.89 -17.08
N HIS A 246 -19.71 18.82 -16.92
CA HIS A 246 -21.10 18.44 -16.65
C HIS A 246 -21.72 17.58 -17.76
N THR A 247 -21.35 17.83 -19.02
CA THR A 247 -21.91 17.09 -20.17
C THR A 247 -21.14 15.84 -20.55
N GLU A 248 -19.85 15.75 -20.19
CA GLU A 248 -18.98 14.65 -20.60
C GLU A 248 -18.80 13.61 -19.49
N ARG A 249 -18.38 14.04 -18.28
CA ARG A 249 -17.96 13.15 -17.18
C ARG A 249 -19.11 12.79 -16.24
N ILE A 250 -19.95 13.75 -15.86
CA ILE A 250 -21.07 13.51 -14.94
C ILE A 250 -22.06 12.44 -15.47
N PRO A 251 -22.42 12.41 -16.76
CA PRO A 251 -23.25 11.33 -17.28
C PRO A 251 -22.62 9.94 -17.16
N VAL A 252 -21.28 9.83 -17.20
CA VAL A 252 -20.59 8.56 -16.99
C VAL A 252 -20.74 8.11 -15.54
N ILE A 253 -20.46 9.00 -14.58
CA ILE A 253 -20.65 8.75 -13.14
C ILE A 253 -22.09 8.29 -12.87
N LYS A 254 -23.09 9.02 -13.37
CA LYS A 254 -24.51 8.70 -13.16
C LYS A 254 -24.91 7.33 -13.73
N ARG A 255 -24.34 6.93 -14.86
CA ARG A 255 -24.60 5.61 -15.48
C ARG A 255 -23.85 4.46 -14.81
N THR A 256 -22.72 4.74 -14.16
CA THR A 256 -21.84 3.72 -13.57
C THR A 256 -22.13 3.55 -12.08
N TRP A 257 -21.39 4.19 -11.23
CA TRP A 257 -21.39 3.91 -9.79
C TRP A 257 -22.36 4.78 -8.97
N ALA A 258 -22.69 6.00 -9.43
CA ALA A 258 -23.58 6.89 -8.67
C ALA A 258 -24.99 6.33 -8.45
N LYS A 259 -25.47 5.46 -9.35
CA LYS A 259 -26.77 4.77 -9.19
C LYS A 259 -26.82 3.85 -7.96
N TYR A 260 -25.69 3.50 -7.37
CA TYR A 260 -25.59 2.70 -6.14
C TYR A 260 -25.34 3.55 -4.89
N ALA A 261 -25.16 4.86 -5.04
CA ALA A 261 -24.95 5.80 -3.93
C ALA A 261 -26.29 6.35 -3.45
N THR A 262 -26.64 6.13 -2.17
CA THR A 262 -27.89 6.65 -1.58
C THR A 262 -27.82 8.15 -1.35
N ASN A 263 -26.68 8.66 -0.88
CA ASN A 263 -26.45 10.07 -0.62
C ASN A 263 -25.29 10.56 -1.49
N ILE A 264 -25.56 11.37 -2.48
CA ILE A 264 -24.56 11.93 -3.39
C ILE A 264 -24.84 13.41 -3.63
N GLY A 265 -23.78 14.20 -3.82
CA GLY A 265 -23.84 15.60 -4.24
C GLY A 265 -22.73 15.92 -5.21
N TYR A 266 -23.00 16.86 -6.11
CA TYR A 266 -22.06 17.34 -7.12
C TYR A 266 -21.61 18.75 -6.74
N PHE A 267 -20.30 18.99 -6.70
CA PHE A 267 -19.72 20.25 -6.27
C PHE A 267 -19.07 20.95 -7.46
N SER A 268 -19.66 22.04 -7.90
CA SER A 268 -19.29 22.74 -9.12
C SER A 268 -19.21 24.25 -8.92
N ASP A 269 -18.59 24.94 -9.85
CA ASP A 269 -18.49 26.38 -9.93
C ASP A 269 -19.75 27.07 -10.49
N VAL A 270 -20.68 26.30 -11.09
CA VAL A 270 -21.93 26.82 -11.65
C VAL A 270 -23.12 25.93 -11.30
N VAL A 271 -24.30 26.54 -11.27
CA VAL A 271 -25.59 25.83 -11.21
C VAL A 271 -25.91 25.23 -12.58
N ASP A 272 -26.34 23.98 -12.60
CA ASP A 272 -26.84 23.33 -13.80
C ASP A 272 -28.23 22.74 -13.55
N LYS A 273 -29.21 23.16 -14.35
CA LYS A 273 -30.61 22.65 -14.28
C LYS A 273 -30.73 21.14 -14.53
N HIS A 274 -29.74 20.55 -15.24
CA HIS A 274 -29.67 19.13 -15.51
C HIS A 274 -28.94 18.34 -14.42
N LEU A 275 -28.39 19.08 -13.42
CA LEU A 275 -27.69 18.53 -12.27
C LEU A 275 -28.25 19.13 -10.97
N PRO A 276 -29.48 18.75 -10.57
CA PRO A 276 -30.21 19.42 -9.48
C PRO A 276 -29.53 19.33 -8.11
N ASP A 277 -28.71 18.30 -7.88
CA ASP A 277 -27.97 18.09 -6.62
C ASP A 277 -26.61 18.81 -6.59
N THR A 278 -26.48 19.94 -7.31
CA THR A 278 -25.24 20.71 -7.40
C THR A 278 -25.13 21.71 -6.26
N PHE A 279 -24.00 21.65 -5.58
CA PHE A 279 -23.55 22.65 -4.60
C PHE A 279 -22.54 23.59 -5.26
N ILE A 280 -22.71 24.90 -5.03
CA ILE A 280 -21.79 25.88 -5.58
C ILE A 280 -20.56 26.00 -4.69
N VAL A 281 -19.40 25.83 -5.29
CA VAL A 281 -18.08 25.94 -4.66
C VAL A 281 -17.20 26.89 -5.46
N PRO A 282 -16.13 27.45 -4.89
CA PRO A 282 -15.24 28.37 -5.58
C PRO A 282 -14.72 27.78 -6.90
N ASN A 283 -14.72 28.60 -7.95
CA ASN A 283 -14.01 28.28 -9.18
C ASN A 283 -12.50 28.38 -8.92
N THR A 284 -11.77 27.30 -9.21
CA THR A 284 -10.32 27.23 -9.03
C THR A 284 -9.70 26.65 -10.29
N THR A 285 -8.66 27.30 -10.80
CA THR A 285 -7.92 26.86 -11.99
C THR A 285 -6.69 26.04 -11.64
N GLN A 286 -6.14 26.23 -10.45
CA GLN A 286 -4.96 25.51 -9.95
C GLN A 286 -5.13 25.20 -8.46
N GLY A 287 -4.50 24.14 -7.99
CA GLY A 287 -4.37 23.79 -6.59
C GLY A 287 -5.63 23.28 -5.89
N HIS A 288 -6.79 23.80 -6.24
CA HIS A 288 -8.14 23.39 -5.82
C HIS A 288 -8.43 23.36 -4.30
N CYS A 289 -7.52 23.80 -3.43
CA CYS A 289 -7.70 23.76 -1.97
C CYS A 289 -9.00 24.44 -1.51
N ALA A 290 -9.27 25.65 -1.98
CA ALA A 290 -10.49 26.39 -1.59
C ALA A 290 -11.77 25.65 -2.01
N LYS A 291 -11.74 24.98 -3.16
CA LYS A 291 -12.85 24.18 -3.66
C LYS A 291 -13.09 22.96 -2.75
N THR A 292 -12.05 22.18 -2.49
CA THR A 292 -12.14 20.99 -1.64
C THR A 292 -12.47 21.34 -0.19
N TYR A 293 -11.93 22.44 0.35
CA TYR A 293 -12.33 22.91 1.68
C TYR A 293 -13.82 23.30 1.74
N SER A 294 -14.36 23.98 0.71
CA SER A 294 -15.79 24.27 0.63
C SER A 294 -16.64 23.00 0.56
N ILE A 295 -16.15 21.95 -0.11
CA ILE A 295 -16.79 20.61 -0.10
C ILE A 295 -16.86 20.06 1.32
N LEU A 296 -15.76 20.11 2.10
CA LEU A 296 -15.73 19.66 3.49
C LEU A 296 -16.76 20.40 4.35
N VAL A 297 -16.86 21.73 4.20
CA VAL A 297 -17.81 22.57 4.96
C VAL A 297 -19.27 22.19 4.65
N GLU A 298 -19.62 22.04 3.38
CA GLU A 298 -20.99 21.63 3.00
C GLU A 298 -21.29 20.19 3.35
N ALA A 299 -20.33 19.28 3.17
CA ALA A 299 -20.46 17.89 3.56
C ALA A 299 -20.68 17.72 5.06
N ASP A 300 -19.98 18.48 5.91
CA ASP A 300 -20.17 18.45 7.36
C ASP A 300 -21.62 18.73 7.76
N LYS A 301 -22.26 19.73 7.15
CA LYS A 301 -23.68 20.03 7.41
C LYS A 301 -24.58 18.84 7.08
N ILE A 302 -24.27 18.13 6.00
CA ILE A 302 -25.04 16.96 5.54
C ILE A 302 -24.79 15.76 6.46
N LEU A 303 -23.52 15.49 6.79
CA LEU A 303 -23.14 14.43 7.72
C LEU A 303 -23.86 14.56 9.05
N ARG A 304 -23.85 15.78 9.65
CA ARG A 304 -24.57 16.06 10.92
C ARG A 304 -26.07 15.92 10.77
N ARG A 305 -26.67 16.51 9.74
CA ARG A 305 -28.14 16.50 9.55
C ARG A 305 -28.69 15.10 9.34
N LYS A 306 -27.96 14.25 8.58
CA LYS A 306 -28.37 12.88 8.24
C LYS A 306 -27.75 11.82 9.13
N ASN A 307 -26.92 12.20 10.10
CA ASN A 307 -26.16 11.29 10.98
C ASN A 307 -25.39 10.22 10.18
N LEU A 308 -24.61 10.66 9.20
CA LEU A 308 -23.79 9.78 8.37
C LEU A 308 -22.41 9.58 8.98
N ASP A 309 -21.80 8.44 8.71
CA ASP A 309 -20.51 8.02 9.27
C ASP A 309 -19.30 8.39 8.40
N TRP A 310 -19.51 8.46 7.07
CA TRP A 310 -18.42 8.59 6.12
C TRP A 310 -18.69 9.63 5.04
N LEU A 311 -17.64 10.37 4.67
CA LEU A 311 -17.56 11.19 3.48
C LEU A 311 -16.59 10.55 2.50
N ILE A 312 -17.02 10.33 1.24
CA ILE A 312 -16.15 9.95 0.13
C ILE A 312 -16.04 11.14 -0.80
N ILE A 313 -14.84 11.67 -0.99
CA ILE A 313 -14.55 12.74 -1.97
C ILE A 313 -13.90 12.09 -3.18
N SER A 314 -14.36 12.44 -4.37
CA SER A 314 -13.78 11.99 -5.64
C SER A 314 -13.82 13.07 -6.69
N ASP A 315 -12.95 12.95 -7.68
CA ASP A 315 -13.01 13.74 -8.91
C ASP A 315 -14.10 13.19 -9.85
N ASP A 316 -14.46 13.97 -10.86
CA ASP A 316 -15.52 13.61 -11.81
C ASP A 316 -15.08 12.57 -12.87
N ASP A 317 -13.82 12.15 -12.82
CA ASP A 317 -13.24 11.05 -13.60
C ASP A 317 -12.83 9.83 -12.77
N THR A 318 -13.22 9.80 -11.50
CA THR A 318 -13.02 8.66 -10.60
C THR A 318 -14.15 7.66 -10.74
N ILE A 319 -13.83 6.37 -10.84
CA ILE A 319 -14.80 5.27 -10.94
C ILE A 319 -14.69 4.38 -9.69
N PHE A 320 -15.80 4.23 -8.97
CA PHE A 320 -15.87 3.42 -7.76
C PHE A 320 -16.56 2.08 -7.97
N SER A 321 -16.05 1.03 -7.33
CA SER A 321 -16.85 -0.10 -6.92
C SER A 321 -17.46 0.18 -5.55
N VAL A 322 -18.71 0.68 -5.51
CA VAL A 322 -19.39 1.02 -4.25
C VAL A 322 -19.43 -0.18 -3.31
N ALA A 323 -19.73 -1.38 -3.81
CA ALA A 323 -19.77 -2.59 -3.00
C ALA A 323 -18.43 -2.92 -2.33
N ARG A 324 -17.30 -2.69 -3.01
CA ARG A 324 -15.97 -2.89 -2.42
C ARG A 324 -15.60 -1.80 -1.43
N MET A 325 -16.00 -0.55 -1.70
CA MET A 325 -15.85 0.55 -0.74
C MET A 325 -16.57 0.23 0.57
N LEU A 326 -17.82 -0.24 0.50
CA LEU A 326 -18.57 -0.65 1.69
C LEU A 326 -17.80 -1.73 2.48
N ARG A 327 -17.29 -2.74 1.79
CA ARG A 327 -16.52 -3.82 2.42
C ARG A 327 -15.22 -3.31 3.05
N LEU A 328 -14.51 -2.39 2.39
CA LEU A 328 -13.30 -1.78 2.95
C LEU A 328 -13.61 -1.06 4.27
N LEU A 329 -14.63 -0.21 4.26
CA LEU A 329 -14.98 0.63 5.41
C LEU A 329 -15.42 -0.19 6.65
N THR A 330 -15.83 -1.45 6.49
CA THR A 330 -16.16 -2.31 7.64
C THR A 330 -14.99 -2.51 8.60
N CYS A 331 -13.75 -2.35 8.15
CA CYS A 331 -12.56 -2.60 8.95
C CYS A 331 -12.07 -1.38 9.73
N TYR A 332 -12.74 -0.23 9.60
CA TYR A 332 -12.34 1.01 10.24
C TYR A 332 -13.43 1.53 11.18
N ASN A 333 -13.01 2.14 12.28
CA ASN A 333 -13.96 2.71 13.25
C ASN A 333 -14.46 4.09 12.76
N PRO A 334 -15.73 4.22 12.37
CA PRO A 334 -16.27 5.49 11.87
C PRO A 334 -16.39 6.57 12.97
N LYS A 335 -16.23 6.21 14.24
CA LYS A 335 -16.30 7.15 15.39
C LYS A 335 -14.94 7.73 15.76
N SER A 336 -13.87 7.29 15.12
CA SER A 336 -12.52 7.83 15.27
C SER A 336 -12.14 8.68 14.05
N PRO A 337 -11.25 9.68 14.17
CA PRO A 337 -10.72 10.42 13.03
C PRO A 337 -9.89 9.51 12.13
N VAL A 338 -10.40 9.18 10.94
CA VAL A 338 -9.78 8.26 9.98
C VAL A 338 -9.82 8.88 8.58
N ALA A 339 -8.67 8.85 7.87
CA ALA A 339 -8.54 9.23 6.47
C ALA A 339 -7.92 8.07 5.69
N ILE A 340 -8.64 7.55 4.68
CA ILE A 340 -8.24 6.38 3.88
C ILE A 340 -8.16 6.78 2.42
N GLY A 341 -7.09 6.38 1.73
CA GLY A 341 -6.89 6.66 0.32
C GLY A 341 -5.63 5.98 -0.20
N GLU A 342 -5.18 6.38 -1.36
CA GLU A 342 -3.85 6.03 -1.83
C GLU A 342 -2.82 7.02 -1.25
N ARG A 343 -1.84 6.50 -0.52
CA ARG A 343 -0.82 7.30 0.16
C ARG A 343 0.35 7.59 -0.75
N TYR A 344 0.69 8.86 -0.85
CA TYR A 344 1.93 9.36 -1.42
C TYR A 344 2.78 10.03 -0.35
N GLY A 345 4.05 10.26 -0.64
CA GLY A 345 4.98 10.96 0.22
C GLY A 345 5.65 12.13 -0.48
N PHE A 346 5.94 13.18 0.27
CA PHE A 346 6.71 14.32 -0.18
C PHE A 346 7.86 14.57 0.79
N GLN A 347 9.10 14.48 0.33
CA GLN A 347 10.34 14.71 1.11
C GLN A 347 10.37 13.96 2.45
N LEU A 348 10.01 12.67 2.46
CA LEU A 348 9.72 11.90 3.67
C LEU A 348 10.91 11.72 4.60
N TRP A 349 12.13 11.58 4.07
CA TRP A 349 13.29 11.16 4.83
C TRP A 349 14.54 12.03 4.65
N ASP A 350 14.56 12.95 3.69
CA ASP A 350 15.65 13.93 3.50
C ASP A 350 15.31 15.31 4.11
N SER A 351 14.07 15.55 4.50
CA SER A 351 13.61 16.82 5.06
C SER A 351 12.89 16.65 6.40
N ALA A 352 13.15 17.55 7.33
CA ALA A 352 12.38 17.67 8.58
C ALA A 352 10.91 18.10 8.34
N TYR A 353 10.58 18.55 7.13
CA TYR A 353 9.27 19.04 6.72
C TYR A 353 8.51 18.06 5.83
N GLY A 354 9.07 16.86 5.61
CA GLY A 354 8.43 15.83 4.82
C GLY A 354 7.15 15.30 5.45
N TYR A 355 6.20 14.92 4.62
CA TYR A 355 4.89 14.41 5.06
C TYR A 355 4.29 13.41 4.08
N GLU A 356 3.39 12.60 4.59
CA GLU A 356 2.54 11.71 3.80
C GLU A 356 1.22 12.42 3.48
N TYR A 357 0.63 12.11 2.33
CA TYR A 357 -0.68 12.63 1.94
C TYR A 357 -1.47 11.60 1.15
N LEU A 358 -2.79 11.79 1.06
CA LEU A 358 -3.66 10.97 0.21
C LEU A 358 -3.90 11.71 -1.09
N THR A 359 -3.65 11.05 -2.23
CA THR A 359 -3.93 11.63 -3.54
C THR A 359 -5.43 11.74 -3.78
N GLY A 360 -5.87 12.91 -4.28
CA GLY A 360 -7.28 13.18 -4.55
C GLY A 360 -7.87 12.34 -5.68
N GLY A 361 -7.07 12.07 -6.72
CA GLY A 361 -7.51 11.33 -7.90
C GLY A 361 -7.94 9.88 -7.62
N ALA A 362 -7.34 9.22 -6.63
CA ALA A 362 -7.77 7.89 -6.20
C ALA A 362 -9.12 7.91 -5.45
N GLY A 363 -9.56 9.08 -5.01
CA GLY A 363 -10.66 9.23 -4.07
C GLY A 363 -10.21 9.05 -2.62
N VAL A 364 -10.85 9.78 -1.71
CA VAL A 364 -10.51 9.82 -0.29
C VAL A 364 -11.75 9.54 0.55
N ALA A 365 -11.63 8.60 1.50
CA ALA A 365 -12.66 8.31 2.49
C ALA A 365 -12.29 8.95 3.83
N LEU A 366 -13.15 9.81 4.35
CA LEU A 366 -12.99 10.50 5.63
C LEU A 366 -14.12 10.10 6.58
N SER A 367 -13.78 9.77 7.83
CA SER A 367 -14.82 9.59 8.85
C SER A 367 -15.46 10.93 9.23
N ALA A 368 -16.74 10.93 9.61
CA ALA A 368 -17.45 12.13 10.01
C ALA A 368 -16.74 12.89 11.14
N PRO A 369 -16.23 12.27 12.23
CA PRO A 369 -15.45 12.96 13.25
C PRO A 369 -14.21 13.66 12.70
N LEU A 370 -13.57 13.11 11.68
CA LEU A 370 -12.43 13.78 11.04
C LEU A 370 -12.88 15.02 10.28
N VAL A 371 -13.94 14.91 9.45
CA VAL A 371 -14.49 16.05 8.70
C VAL A 371 -14.88 17.18 9.67
N HIS A 372 -15.55 16.85 10.78
CA HIS A 372 -15.91 17.81 11.82
C HIS A 372 -14.68 18.55 12.34
N LYS A 373 -13.61 17.81 12.68
CA LYS A 373 -12.36 18.36 13.19
C LYS A 373 -11.63 19.23 12.14
N MET A 374 -11.68 18.85 10.87
CA MET A 374 -11.01 19.60 9.79
C MET A 374 -11.60 21.00 9.58
N ILE A 375 -12.89 21.21 9.83
CA ILE A 375 -13.57 22.49 9.61
C ILE A 375 -13.70 23.34 10.87
N GLU A 376 -13.25 22.87 12.04
CA GLU A 376 -13.17 23.68 13.26
C GLU A 376 -12.27 24.91 13.06
N PRO A 377 -12.43 25.97 13.86
CA PRO A 377 -11.62 27.19 13.73
C PRO A 377 -10.11 26.95 13.74
N ASP A 378 -9.65 25.97 14.55
CA ASP A 378 -8.24 25.55 14.63
C ASP A 378 -7.90 24.39 13.69
N GLY A 379 -8.83 23.98 12.85
CA GLY A 379 -8.69 22.87 11.90
C GLY A 379 -7.88 23.24 10.66
N CYS A 380 -8.40 22.84 9.51
CA CYS A 380 -7.79 23.13 8.21
C CYS A 380 -8.30 24.48 7.65
N ASN A 381 -7.44 25.14 6.89
CA ASN A 381 -7.79 26.29 6.07
C ASN A 381 -6.84 26.31 4.86
N CYS A 382 -7.23 26.95 3.77
CA CYS A 382 -6.37 27.04 2.60
C CYS A 382 -5.46 28.26 2.66
N PRO A 383 -4.12 28.09 2.60
CA PRO A 383 -3.18 29.22 2.65
C PRO A 383 -3.31 30.16 1.44
N SER A 384 -3.62 29.59 0.26
CA SER A 384 -3.81 30.35 -0.98
C SER A 384 -4.77 29.66 -1.94
N SER A 385 -5.21 30.37 -2.98
CA SER A 385 -6.07 29.82 -4.03
C SER A 385 -5.37 28.77 -4.93
N THR A 386 -4.03 28.79 -4.94
CA THR A 386 -3.21 27.87 -5.77
C THR A 386 -2.60 26.73 -4.96
N THR A 387 -2.94 26.58 -3.69
CA THR A 387 -2.47 25.49 -2.84
C THR A 387 -3.04 24.15 -3.35
N PRO A 388 -2.20 23.11 -3.57
CA PRO A 388 -2.68 21.77 -3.88
C PRO A 388 -3.53 21.21 -2.74
N ASP A 389 -4.75 20.78 -3.06
CA ASP A 389 -5.74 20.34 -2.07
C ASP A 389 -5.35 19.04 -1.38
N ASP A 390 -4.91 18.05 -2.12
CA ASP A 390 -4.51 16.75 -1.60
C ASP A 390 -3.27 16.86 -0.68
N MET A 391 -2.21 17.52 -1.15
CA MET A 391 -1.00 17.73 -0.35
C MET A 391 -1.26 18.54 0.92
N TYR A 392 -2.14 19.54 0.85
CA TYR A 392 -2.39 20.40 1.98
C TYR A 392 -3.48 19.86 2.93
N LEU A 393 -4.68 19.56 2.42
CA LEU A 393 -5.81 19.12 3.26
C LEU A 393 -5.63 17.67 3.71
N PHE A 394 -5.20 16.79 2.81
CA PHE A 394 -5.03 15.37 3.10
C PHE A 394 -3.59 14.97 3.44
N GLY A 395 -2.70 15.94 3.61
CA GLY A 395 -1.33 15.75 4.06
C GLY A 395 -0.99 16.68 5.22
N ILE A 396 -0.54 17.90 4.95
CA ILE A 396 -0.03 18.85 5.96
C ILE A 396 -1.05 19.09 7.08
N CYS A 397 -2.33 19.29 6.75
CA CYS A 397 -3.36 19.55 7.75
C CYS A 397 -3.59 18.31 8.63
N LEU A 398 -3.69 17.10 8.05
CA LEU A 398 -3.82 15.87 8.84
C LEU A 398 -2.62 15.65 9.76
N ALA A 399 -1.40 15.91 9.26
CA ALA A 399 -0.18 15.81 10.07
C ALA A 399 -0.20 16.77 11.26
N ARG A 400 -0.63 18.03 11.06
CA ARG A 400 -0.80 19.03 12.15
C ARG A 400 -1.81 18.55 13.20
N MET A 401 -2.90 17.93 12.76
CA MET A 401 -3.93 17.37 13.65
C MET A 401 -3.53 16.05 14.29
N LYS A 402 -2.32 15.51 13.97
CA LYS A 402 -1.84 14.19 14.40
C LYS A 402 -2.77 13.05 13.96
N VAL A 403 -3.40 13.19 12.80
CA VAL A 403 -4.16 12.14 12.13
C VAL A 403 -3.27 11.53 11.07
N GLN A 404 -3.06 10.22 11.17
CA GLN A 404 -2.27 9.50 10.18
C GLN A 404 -3.13 9.16 8.96
N VAL A 405 -2.53 9.24 7.79
CA VAL A 405 -3.14 8.76 6.56
C VAL A 405 -3.08 7.23 6.52
N VAL A 406 -4.16 6.60 6.10
CA VAL A 406 -4.26 5.15 5.94
C VAL A 406 -4.21 4.82 4.45
N HIS A 407 -3.20 4.09 4.05
CA HIS A 407 -3.07 3.59 2.69
C HIS A 407 -3.96 2.38 2.45
N SER A 408 -4.71 2.40 1.37
CA SER A 408 -5.40 1.23 0.86
C SER A 408 -5.02 0.97 -0.60
N PRO A 409 -4.43 -0.18 -0.94
CA PRO A 409 -4.11 -0.51 -2.32
C PRO A 409 -5.37 -0.76 -3.18
N MET A 410 -6.55 -0.74 -2.55
CA MET A 410 -7.84 -0.83 -3.25
C MET A 410 -8.31 0.51 -3.82
N LEU A 411 -7.69 1.62 -3.43
CA LEU A 411 -7.85 2.96 -3.95
C LEU A 411 -6.60 3.28 -4.75
N HIS A 412 -6.73 3.52 -6.04
CA HIS A 412 -5.55 3.69 -6.91
C HIS A 412 -5.79 4.74 -7.98
N GLN A 413 -4.82 5.64 -8.12
CA GLN A 413 -4.75 6.63 -9.19
C GLN A 413 -3.75 6.16 -10.24
N PHE A 414 -4.19 6.11 -11.50
CA PHE A 414 -3.28 5.79 -12.59
C PHE A 414 -3.55 6.68 -13.81
N TRP A 415 -2.56 6.79 -14.68
CA TRP A 415 -2.63 7.55 -15.90
C TRP A 415 -2.93 6.65 -17.10
N MET A 416 -3.82 7.09 -17.99
CA MET A 416 -4.15 6.37 -19.21
C MET A 416 -3.77 7.21 -20.44
N ILE A 417 -3.01 6.61 -21.34
CA ILE A 417 -2.54 7.26 -22.57
C ILE A 417 -3.64 7.34 -23.62
N GLU A 418 -4.57 6.36 -23.67
CA GLU A 418 -5.68 6.35 -24.64
C GLU A 418 -7.04 5.99 -24.01
N PRO A 419 -8.05 6.89 -24.14
CA PRO A 419 -9.35 6.70 -23.48
C PRO A 419 -10.22 5.60 -24.09
N GLN A 420 -10.05 5.23 -25.36
CA GLN A 420 -11.02 4.41 -26.09
C GLN A 420 -10.83 2.90 -25.95
N MET A 421 -9.60 2.40 -25.74
CA MET A 421 -9.34 0.97 -25.59
C MET A 421 -9.70 0.42 -24.22
N VAL A 422 -9.63 1.24 -23.21
CA VAL A 422 -9.72 0.81 -21.79
C VAL A 422 -11.17 0.69 -21.31
N TYR A 423 -12.11 1.43 -21.88
CA TYR A 423 -13.51 1.41 -21.42
C TYR A 423 -14.18 0.03 -21.54
N ASN A 424 -13.84 -0.74 -22.55
CA ASN A 424 -14.52 -2.03 -22.80
C ASN A 424 -13.88 -3.23 -22.09
N GLU A 425 -12.56 -3.23 -21.91
CA GLU A 425 -11.83 -4.33 -21.24
C GLU A 425 -11.83 -4.18 -19.72
N TRP A 426 -11.77 -2.95 -19.21
CA TRP A 426 -11.67 -2.65 -17.79
C TRP A 426 -12.96 -2.87 -17.00
N PHE A 427 -14.13 -2.67 -17.60
CA PHE A 427 -15.38 -2.99 -16.92
C PHE A 427 -15.54 -4.49 -16.62
N ALA A 428 -14.90 -5.34 -17.41
CA ALA A 428 -14.87 -6.79 -17.17
C ALA A 428 -13.85 -7.20 -16.08
N GLU A 429 -12.75 -6.44 -15.91
CA GLU A 429 -11.70 -6.73 -14.94
C GLU A 429 -11.76 -5.88 -13.66
N ALA A 430 -12.24 -4.65 -13.71
CA ALA A 430 -12.40 -3.76 -12.56
C ALA A 430 -13.35 -4.32 -11.48
N ASP A 431 -14.26 -5.19 -11.87
CA ASP A 431 -15.07 -5.96 -10.90
C ASP A 431 -14.23 -6.89 -10.00
N LYS A 432 -12.97 -7.11 -10.31
CA LYS A 432 -12.14 -8.10 -9.59
C LYS A 432 -11.08 -7.54 -8.66
N ALA A 433 -10.53 -6.34 -8.87
CA ALA A 433 -9.33 -5.91 -8.14
C ALA A 433 -9.41 -4.54 -7.42
N LEU A 434 -9.94 -3.47 -8.00
CA LEU A 434 -9.80 -2.11 -7.48
C LEU A 434 -11.13 -1.49 -7.01
N ILE A 435 -11.09 -0.64 -5.97
CA ILE A 435 -12.25 0.17 -5.53
C ILE A 435 -12.40 1.39 -6.43
N THR A 436 -11.28 2.04 -6.76
CA THR A 436 -11.26 3.24 -7.57
C THR A 436 -10.25 3.18 -8.69
N ILE A 437 -10.59 3.84 -9.76
CA ILE A 437 -9.74 4.11 -10.90
C ILE A 437 -9.96 5.59 -11.25
N SER A 438 -8.91 6.37 -11.27
CA SER A 438 -8.95 7.79 -11.63
C SER A 438 -8.12 8.05 -12.87
N ARG A 439 -8.62 8.90 -13.72
CA ARG A 439 -7.92 9.40 -14.91
C ARG A 439 -7.36 10.78 -14.61
N HIS A 440 -6.05 10.93 -14.58
CA HIS A 440 -5.43 12.25 -14.59
C HIS A 440 -5.42 12.78 -16.02
N THR A 441 -6.26 13.76 -16.30
CA THR A 441 -6.05 14.65 -17.44
C THR A 441 -5.30 15.87 -16.92
N GLU A 442 -4.15 16.15 -17.51
CA GLU A 442 -3.43 17.40 -17.27
C GLU A 442 -4.41 18.58 -17.34
N LEU A 443 -4.38 19.39 -16.33
CA LEU A 443 -4.98 20.72 -16.30
C LEU A 443 -4.05 21.71 -16.97
#